data_de54ace1661ecafb1199a517ba4350ef
#
_entry.id   de54ace1661ecafb1199a517ba4350ef
#
_cell.length_a   1.000
_cell.length_b   1.000
_cell.length_c   1.000
_cell.angle_alpha   90.00
_cell.angle_beta   90.00
_cell.angle_gamma   90.00
#
_symmetry.space_group_name_H-M   'P 1'
#
loop_
_entity.id
_entity.type
_entity.pdbx_description
1 polymer ?
#
loop_
_entity_poly.entity_id
_entity_poly.type
_entity_poly.pdbx_seq_one_letter_code
_entity_poly.pdbx_strand_id
1 'polypeptide(L)'
;MPIEYAGATDVGRKRDHNEDALLVLPEHDLAVVCDGMGGHEAGEVASGLGCETIKAFFELARDPNATWPYRYDKKMDEAGNLLAVAVQWANQRIREMGESDRRKSGMGTTFVGVLVRGTRATFGWCGDSRGYLWRRGELHAATSDHSLINELIKTGRLTDEEIANFQHKNIITRALGMADAAEIDLNAFDLESGDICLVCCDGLTGMVTDQRIAQILAEESDLQKASDKLIAEANQNGGVDNITVALARYTA
;
A
#
# COMPACT_ATOMS: atom_id res chain seq x y z
N MET A 1 16.48 -3.60 -15.68
CA MET A 1 15.79 -2.39 -16.17
C MET A 1 16.07 -1.27 -15.18
N PRO A 2 16.07 -0.03 -15.60
CA PRO A 2 16.48 1.05 -14.73
C PRO A 2 15.30 1.52 -13.85
N ILE A 3 15.00 0.76 -12.81
CA ILE A 3 14.09 1.20 -11.77
C ILE A 3 14.87 1.27 -10.48
N GLU A 4 14.89 2.43 -9.88
CA GLU A 4 15.47 2.70 -8.57
C GLU A 4 14.36 2.58 -7.53
N TYR A 5 14.64 1.90 -6.42
CA TYR A 5 13.72 1.73 -5.31
C TYR A 5 14.29 2.34 -4.04
N ALA A 6 13.42 2.92 -3.25
CA ALA A 6 13.72 3.34 -1.89
C ALA A 6 12.49 3.15 -1.00
N GLY A 7 12.69 3.17 0.31
CA GLY A 7 11.58 3.12 1.25
C GLY A 7 12.05 3.40 2.67
N ALA A 8 11.13 3.86 3.49
CA ALA A 8 11.36 4.13 4.89
C ALA A 8 10.08 3.87 5.70
N THR A 9 10.26 3.50 6.95
CA THR A 9 9.19 3.32 7.93
C THR A 9 9.62 3.89 9.27
N ASP A 10 8.69 4.47 10.02
CA ASP A 10 8.93 5.07 11.33
C ASP A 10 7.70 4.87 12.22
N VAL A 11 7.93 4.66 13.52
CA VAL A 11 6.85 4.45 14.49
C VAL A 11 5.97 5.69 14.70
N GLY A 12 6.42 6.86 14.27
CA GLY A 12 5.77 8.12 14.55
C GLY A 12 6.13 8.68 15.92
N ARG A 13 5.32 9.64 16.41
CA ARG A 13 5.56 10.35 17.69
C ARG A 13 4.56 9.97 18.77
N LYS A 14 3.50 9.24 18.43
CA LYS A 14 2.36 8.96 19.33
C LYS A 14 2.10 7.47 19.52
N ARG A 15 2.68 6.64 18.71
CA ARG A 15 2.56 5.18 18.82
C ARG A 15 3.76 4.60 19.56
N ASP A 16 3.56 3.49 20.26
CA ASP A 16 4.63 2.77 20.97
C ASP A 16 5.25 1.66 20.09
N HIS A 17 4.48 1.15 19.12
CA HIS A 17 4.87 0.08 18.20
C HIS A 17 4.60 0.48 16.76
N ASN A 18 5.34 -0.12 15.85
CA ASN A 18 5.11 0.04 14.42
C ASN A 18 4.32 -1.17 13.90
N GLU A 19 3.05 -0.94 13.59
CA GLU A 19 2.18 -1.96 13.02
C GLU A 19 2.22 -1.97 11.48
N ASP A 20 2.95 -1.02 10.86
CA ASP A 20 3.20 -1.02 9.42
C ASP A 20 4.28 -2.03 9.02
N ALA A 21 4.18 -2.54 7.80
CA ALA A 21 5.24 -3.32 7.16
C ALA A 21 5.55 -2.79 5.78
N LEU A 22 6.85 -2.69 5.49
CA LEU A 22 7.43 -2.26 4.22
C LEU A 22 8.08 -3.45 3.51
N LEU A 23 7.76 -3.64 2.23
CA LEU A 23 8.42 -4.62 1.38
C LEU A 23 8.87 -3.95 0.08
N VAL A 24 10.19 -3.94 -0.15
CA VAL A 24 10.79 -3.49 -1.40
C VAL A 24 11.60 -4.65 -1.99
N LEU A 25 11.20 -5.11 -3.17
CA LEU A 25 11.81 -6.23 -3.89
C LEU A 25 12.26 -5.78 -5.29
N PRO A 26 13.43 -5.14 -5.43
CA PRO A 26 13.93 -4.67 -6.72
C PRO A 26 14.08 -5.80 -7.76
N GLU A 27 14.42 -7.01 -7.31
CA GLU A 27 14.57 -8.20 -8.16
C GLU A 27 13.24 -8.71 -8.73
N HIS A 28 12.12 -8.22 -8.21
CA HIS A 28 10.75 -8.52 -8.68
C HIS A 28 10.03 -7.30 -9.23
N ASP A 29 10.71 -6.13 -9.25
CA ASP A 29 10.13 -4.84 -9.62
C ASP A 29 8.88 -4.47 -8.80
N LEU A 30 8.89 -4.76 -7.50
CA LEU A 30 7.76 -4.64 -6.58
C LEU A 30 8.09 -3.79 -5.37
N ALA A 31 7.17 -2.90 -5.00
CA ALA A 31 7.15 -2.21 -3.72
C ALA A 31 5.75 -2.31 -3.09
N VAL A 32 5.68 -2.58 -1.78
CA VAL A 32 4.43 -2.79 -1.03
C VAL A 32 4.52 -2.10 0.33
N VAL A 33 3.39 -1.54 0.76
CA VAL A 33 3.14 -1.08 2.12
C VAL A 33 1.89 -1.80 2.63
N CYS A 34 1.97 -2.29 3.86
CA CYS A 34 0.88 -2.89 4.61
C CYS A 34 0.75 -2.16 5.95
N ASP A 35 -0.42 -1.61 6.24
CA ASP A 35 -0.75 -0.94 7.50
C ASP A 35 -1.58 -1.89 8.35
N GLY A 36 -1.02 -2.32 9.47
CA GLY A 36 -1.59 -3.34 10.32
C GLY A 36 -2.61 -2.80 11.31
N MET A 37 -3.71 -3.52 11.47
CA MET A 37 -4.74 -3.20 12.43
C MET A 37 -5.06 -4.38 13.33
N GLY A 38 -5.29 -4.10 14.61
CA GLY A 38 -5.68 -5.09 15.60
C GLY A 38 -5.39 -4.62 17.01
N GLY A 39 -5.88 -5.34 18.02
CA GLY A 39 -5.52 -5.05 19.41
C GLY A 39 -4.12 -5.57 19.75
N HIS A 40 -3.34 -4.79 20.48
CA HIS A 40 -1.98 -5.13 20.94
C HIS A 40 -1.00 -5.37 19.75
N GLU A 41 -0.33 -6.52 19.72
CA GLU A 41 0.66 -6.88 18.68
C GLU A 41 0.02 -7.47 17.40
N ALA A 42 -1.30 -7.51 17.31
CA ALA A 42 -1.97 -8.23 16.23
C ALA A 42 -1.84 -7.51 14.87
N GLY A 43 -1.80 -6.17 14.85
CA GLY A 43 -1.57 -5.39 13.66
C GLY A 43 -0.20 -5.64 13.04
N GLU A 44 0.87 -5.58 13.85
CA GLU A 44 2.25 -5.87 13.43
C GLU A 44 2.38 -7.28 12.83
N VAL A 45 1.71 -8.27 13.46
CA VAL A 45 1.72 -9.64 12.95
C VAL A 45 0.98 -9.74 11.61
N ALA A 46 -0.13 -9.04 11.44
CA ALA A 46 -0.91 -9.08 10.21
C ALA A 46 -0.16 -8.44 9.03
N SER A 47 0.38 -7.24 9.21
CA SER A 47 1.15 -6.54 8.16
C SER A 47 2.43 -7.28 7.80
N GLY A 48 3.18 -7.76 8.82
CA GLY A 48 4.39 -8.54 8.62
C GLY A 48 4.13 -9.84 7.87
N LEU A 49 3.10 -10.61 8.27
CA LEU A 49 2.71 -11.86 7.60
C LEU A 49 2.21 -11.60 6.17
N GLY A 50 1.53 -10.46 5.94
CA GLY A 50 1.13 -10.01 4.62
C GLY A 50 2.33 -9.83 3.70
N CYS A 51 3.29 -9.01 4.09
CA CYS A 51 4.53 -8.77 3.34
C CYS A 51 5.35 -10.04 3.13
N GLU A 52 5.52 -10.89 4.16
CA GLU A 52 6.23 -12.17 4.05
C GLU A 52 5.58 -13.10 3.02
N THR A 53 4.25 -13.20 3.03
CA THR A 53 3.51 -14.07 2.11
C THR A 53 3.58 -13.57 0.68
N ILE A 54 3.47 -12.25 0.48
CA ILE A 54 3.62 -11.63 -0.83
C ILE A 54 5.02 -11.91 -1.40
N LYS A 55 6.07 -11.72 -0.58
CA LYS A 55 7.44 -12.06 -0.97
C LYS A 55 7.57 -13.52 -1.38
N ALA A 56 7.09 -14.44 -0.55
CA ALA A 56 7.14 -15.88 -0.83
C ALA A 56 6.43 -16.26 -2.14
N PHE A 57 5.31 -15.59 -2.45
CA PHE A 57 4.62 -15.80 -3.71
C PHE A 57 5.43 -15.32 -4.92
N PHE A 58 6.02 -14.13 -4.84
CA PHE A 58 6.84 -13.61 -5.94
C PHE A 58 8.09 -14.44 -6.18
N GLU A 59 8.70 -15.02 -5.13
CA GLU A 59 9.79 -16.00 -5.26
C GLU A 59 9.31 -17.31 -5.93
N LEU A 60 8.15 -17.83 -5.52
CA LEU A 60 7.52 -19.00 -6.12
C LEU A 60 7.20 -18.79 -7.60
N ALA A 61 6.65 -17.63 -7.96
CA ALA A 61 6.19 -17.31 -9.31
C ALA A 61 7.35 -17.17 -10.34
N ARG A 62 8.61 -17.16 -9.89
CA ARG A 62 9.79 -17.22 -10.79
C ARG A 62 9.97 -18.59 -11.45
N ASP A 63 9.50 -19.64 -10.82
CA ASP A 63 9.54 -20.97 -11.42
C ASP A 63 8.35 -21.14 -12.38
N PRO A 64 8.59 -21.28 -13.69
CA PRO A 64 7.52 -21.45 -14.68
C PRO A 64 6.74 -22.75 -14.49
N ASN A 65 7.25 -23.70 -13.71
CA ASN A 65 6.58 -24.97 -13.40
C ASN A 65 5.86 -24.93 -12.05
N ALA A 66 5.96 -23.83 -11.31
CA ALA A 66 5.30 -23.72 -10.02
C ALA A 66 3.78 -23.71 -10.17
N THR A 67 3.10 -24.42 -9.28
CA THR A 67 1.65 -24.33 -9.17
C THR A 67 1.29 -23.16 -8.25
N TRP A 68 0.56 -22.20 -8.78
CA TRP A 68 0.10 -21.06 -8.01
C TRP A 68 -1.00 -21.48 -7.01
N PRO A 69 -1.08 -20.85 -5.84
CA PRO A 69 -2.09 -21.18 -4.84
C PRO A 69 -3.51 -20.87 -5.27
N TYR A 70 -3.68 -19.92 -6.21
CA TYR A 70 -4.98 -19.52 -6.78
C TYR A 70 -4.93 -19.52 -8.30
N ARG A 71 -6.13 -19.55 -8.91
CA ARG A 71 -6.27 -19.59 -10.36
C ARG A 71 -5.90 -18.26 -11.00
N TYR A 72 -5.24 -18.35 -12.14
CA TYR A 72 -5.00 -17.25 -13.06
C TYR A 72 -6.33 -16.78 -13.69
N ASP A 73 -6.65 -15.48 -13.59
CA ASP A 73 -7.80 -14.89 -14.28
C ASP A 73 -7.36 -14.39 -15.66
N LYS A 74 -7.91 -15.02 -16.71
CA LYS A 74 -7.62 -14.65 -18.10
C LYS A 74 -8.11 -13.26 -18.52
N LYS A 75 -8.91 -12.59 -17.69
CA LYS A 75 -9.39 -11.21 -17.93
C LYS A 75 -8.40 -10.16 -17.44
N MET A 76 -7.48 -10.52 -16.56
CA MET A 76 -6.41 -9.67 -16.05
C MET A 76 -5.13 -9.88 -16.86
N ASP A 77 -4.29 -8.87 -16.91
CA ASP A 77 -2.91 -9.04 -17.38
C ASP A 77 -2.05 -9.81 -16.36
N GLU A 78 -0.81 -10.10 -16.70
CA GLU A 78 0.10 -10.85 -15.84
C GLU A 78 0.37 -10.13 -14.52
N ALA A 79 0.59 -8.81 -14.56
CA ALA A 79 0.87 -8.02 -13.36
C ALA A 79 -0.32 -7.99 -12.40
N GLY A 80 -1.53 -7.84 -12.93
CA GLY A 80 -2.76 -7.91 -12.16
C GLY A 80 -2.96 -9.27 -11.50
N ASN A 81 -2.68 -10.36 -12.23
CA ASN A 81 -2.76 -11.71 -11.69
C ASN A 81 -1.73 -11.97 -10.58
N LEU A 82 -0.48 -11.51 -10.76
CA LEU A 82 0.56 -11.64 -9.75
C LEU A 82 0.14 -10.95 -8.45
N LEU A 83 -0.34 -9.71 -8.53
CA LEU A 83 -0.80 -8.97 -7.35
C LEU A 83 -2.03 -9.62 -6.71
N ALA A 84 -3.04 -9.99 -7.52
CA ALA A 84 -4.28 -10.59 -7.00
C ALA A 84 -4.03 -11.91 -6.27
N VAL A 85 -3.22 -12.79 -6.85
CA VAL A 85 -2.91 -14.09 -6.24
C VAL A 85 -2.05 -13.93 -4.98
N ALA A 86 -1.05 -13.04 -5.00
CA ALA A 86 -0.22 -12.76 -3.83
C ALA A 86 -1.07 -12.26 -2.65
N VAL A 87 -1.97 -11.31 -2.92
CA VAL A 87 -2.85 -10.71 -1.92
C VAL A 87 -3.87 -11.73 -1.39
N GLN A 88 -4.48 -12.53 -2.27
CA GLN A 88 -5.41 -13.56 -1.83
C GLN A 88 -4.75 -14.61 -0.93
N TRP A 89 -3.50 -14.99 -1.24
CA TRP A 89 -2.74 -15.90 -0.39
C TRP A 89 -2.38 -15.27 0.95
N ALA A 90 -1.96 -14.00 0.96
CA ALA A 90 -1.71 -13.25 2.19
C ALA A 90 -2.97 -13.17 3.06
N ASN A 91 -4.13 -12.83 2.47
CA ASN A 91 -5.41 -12.79 3.16
C ASN A 91 -5.75 -14.11 3.85
N GLN A 92 -5.59 -15.23 3.14
CA GLN A 92 -5.85 -16.54 3.73
C GLN A 92 -4.94 -16.81 4.93
N ARG A 93 -3.63 -16.56 4.81
CA ARG A 93 -2.66 -16.82 5.89
C ARG A 93 -2.92 -15.95 7.12
N ILE A 94 -3.28 -14.68 6.92
CA ILE A 94 -3.63 -13.76 8.01
C ILE A 94 -4.87 -14.27 8.75
N ARG A 95 -5.91 -14.69 8.03
CA ARG A 95 -7.12 -15.27 8.63
C ARG A 95 -6.83 -16.53 9.42
N GLU A 96 -6.12 -17.49 8.82
CA GLU A 96 -5.75 -18.76 9.49
C GLU A 96 -5.00 -18.49 10.79
N MET A 97 -4.11 -17.51 10.81
CA MET A 97 -3.39 -17.11 12.01
C MET A 97 -4.32 -16.50 13.06
N GLY A 98 -5.23 -15.59 12.66
CA GLY A 98 -6.21 -14.96 13.56
C GLY A 98 -7.22 -15.96 14.12
N GLU A 99 -7.61 -16.99 13.36
CA GLU A 99 -8.51 -18.06 13.82
C GLU A 99 -7.79 -19.05 14.78
N SER A 100 -6.49 -19.26 14.59
CA SER A 100 -5.71 -20.19 15.40
C SER A 100 -5.29 -19.65 16.77
N ASP A 101 -5.19 -18.33 16.94
CA ASP A 101 -4.78 -17.67 18.20
C ASP A 101 -5.78 -16.58 18.59
N ARG A 102 -6.51 -16.79 19.68
CA ARG A 102 -7.51 -15.82 20.19
C ARG A 102 -6.95 -14.42 20.46
N ARG A 103 -5.66 -14.29 20.76
CA ARG A 103 -5.01 -12.98 20.97
C ARG A 103 -4.86 -12.19 19.67
N LYS A 104 -4.92 -12.89 18.55
CA LYS A 104 -4.81 -12.33 17.20
C LYS A 104 -6.17 -12.30 16.47
N SER A 105 -7.24 -12.63 17.16
CA SER A 105 -8.58 -12.65 16.57
C SER A 105 -8.97 -11.25 16.07
N GLY A 106 -9.39 -11.20 14.80
CA GLY A 106 -9.77 -9.94 14.16
C GLY A 106 -8.60 -9.08 13.68
N MET A 107 -7.38 -9.62 13.68
CA MET A 107 -6.24 -8.93 13.05
C MET A 107 -6.45 -8.79 11.54
N GLY A 108 -5.96 -7.70 10.99
CA GLY A 108 -6.00 -7.42 9.57
C GLY A 108 -4.93 -6.42 9.17
N THR A 109 -4.81 -6.18 7.89
CA THR A 109 -3.90 -5.17 7.36
C THR A 109 -4.43 -4.60 6.06
N THR A 110 -4.13 -3.34 5.78
CA THR A 110 -4.26 -2.81 4.43
C THR A 110 -3.22 -3.45 3.51
N PHE A 111 -3.39 -3.23 2.25
CA PHE A 111 -2.39 -3.53 1.22
C PHE A 111 -2.40 -2.43 0.17
N VAL A 112 -1.26 -1.87 -0.13
CA VAL A 112 -1.02 -1.08 -1.34
C VAL A 112 0.33 -1.50 -1.93
N GLY A 113 0.33 -1.81 -3.22
CA GLY A 113 1.56 -2.23 -3.91
C GLY A 113 1.63 -1.68 -5.32
N VAL A 114 2.84 -1.52 -5.83
CA VAL A 114 3.14 -1.19 -7.22
C VAL A 114 4.09 -2.22 -7.80
N LEU A 115 3.67 -2.84 -8.90
CA LEU A 115 4.45 -3.79 -9.69
C LEU A 115 4.75 -3.17 -11.05
N VAL A 116 6.03 -3.06 -11.39
CA VAL A 116 6.46 -2.55 -12.70
C VAL A 116 6.82 -3.70 -13.62
N ARG A 117 6.30 -3.66 -14.86
CA ARG A 117 6.67 -4.60 -15.92
C ARG A 117 6.93 -3.83 -17.20
N GLY A 118 8.20 -3.82 -17.64
CA GLY A 118 8.62 -3.00 -18.78
C GLY A 118 8.44 -1.52 -18.50
N THR A 119 7.56 -0.88 -19.25
CA THR A 119 7.20 0.54 -19.12
C THR A 119 5.84 0.73 -18.42
N ARG A 120 5.30 -0.29 -17.76
CA ARG A 120 3.96 -0.23 -17.17
C ARG A 120 4.03 -0.46 -15.66
N ALA A 121 3.49 0.47 -14.89
CA ALA A 121 3.25 0.33 -13.45
C ALA A 121 1.81 -0.11 -13.20
N THR A 122 1.63 -1.20 -12.45
CA THR A 122 0.32 -1.66 -11.99
C THR A 122 0.24 -1.49 -10.48
N PHE A 123 -0.69 -0.66 -10.03
CA PHE A 123 -1.03 -0.49 -8.64
C PHE A 123 -2.14 -1.45 -8.25
N GLY A 124 -2.00 -2.10 -7.10
CA GLY A 124 -3.06 -2.88 -6.48
C GLY A 124 -3.26 -2.43 -5.04
N TRP A 125 -4.52 -2.38 -4.56
CA TRP A 125 -4.78 -1.97 -3.19
C TRP A 125 -6.02 -2.61 -2.58
N CYS A 126 -6.01 -2.69 -1.25
CA CYS A 126 -7.11 -3.09 -0.39
C CYS A 126 -6.97 -2.32 0.93
N GLY A 127 -7.87 -1.37 1.21
CA GLY A 127 -7.79 -0.47 2.36
C GLY A 127 -7.71 1.00 1.96
N ASP A 128 -7.18 1.83 2.84
CA ASP A 128 -7.03 3.27 2.71
C ASP A 128 -5.57 3.75 2.61
N SER A 129 -4.61 2.82 2.62
CA SER A 129 -3.25 3.10 2.16
C SER A 129 -3.23 3.45 0.69
N ARG A 130 -2.41 4.43 0.29
CA ARG A 130 -2.54 5.09 -1.01
C ARG A 130 -1.35 4.86 -1.92
N GLY A 131 -1.65 4.83 -3.23
CA GLY A 131 -0.68 4.85 -4.32
C GLY A 131 -0.82 6.12 -5.14
N TYR A 132 0.32 6.65 -5.61
CA TYR A 132 0.40 7.84 -6.44
C TYR A 132 1.42 7.66 -7.56
N LEU A 133 1.16 8.33 -8.68
CA LEU A 133 2.14 8.58 -9.74
C LEU A 133 2.56 10.06 -9.69
N TRP A 134 3.82 10.33 -9.40
CA TRP A 134 4.42 11.66 -9.58
C TRP A 134 5.00 11.77 -10.98
N ARG A 135 4.56 12.77 -11.72
CA ARG A 135 5.00 13.05 -13.08
C ARG A 135 5.13 14.54 -13.30
N ARG A 136 6.30 15.01 -13.73
CA ARG A 136 6.56 16.41 -14.12
C ARG A 136 6.14 17.45 -13.06
N GLY A 137 6.31 17.13 -11.79
CA GLY A 137 5.96 18.02 -10.66
C GLY A 137 4.54 17.87 -10.13
N GLU A 138 3.72 17.04 -10.74
CA GLU A 138 2.35 16.79 -10.31
C GLU A 138 2.20 15.39 -9.69
N LEU A 139 1.37 15.28 -8.65
CA LEU A 139 1.04 14.03 -7.99
C LEU A 139 -0.38 13.60 -8.41
N HIS A 140 -0.47 12.45 -9.05
CA HIS A 140 -1.73 11.86 -9.51
C HIS A 140 -2.09 10.67 -8.64
N ALA A 141 -3.28 10.69 -8.01
CA ALA A 141 -3.75 9.56 -7.22
C ALA A 141 -3.95 8.33 -8.11
N ALA A 142 -3.30 7.22 -7.77
CA ALA A 142 -3.43 5.95 -8.46
C ALA A 142 -4.47 5.04 -7.81
N THR A 143 -4.81 5.28 -6.55
CA THR A 143 -5.75 4.49 -5.75
C THR A 143 -6.93 5.35 -5.26
N SER A 144 -7.97 4.68 -4.79
CA SER A 144 -9.13 5.32 -4.14
C SER A 144 -9.48 4.52 -2.88
N ASP A 145 -9.41 5.17 -1.72
CA ASP A 145 -9.54 4.51 -0.42
C ASP A 145 -10.82 3.66 -0.31
N HIS A 146 -10.69 2.48 0.24
CA HIS A 146 -11.81 1.64 0.66
C HIS A 146 -12.25 2.06 2.06
N SER A 147 -12.87 3.23 2.14
CA SER A 147 -13.38 3.83 3.37
C SER A 147 -14.89 4.08 3.29
N LEU A 148 -15.54 4.07 4.45
CA LEU A 148 -16.97 4.31 4.55
C LEU A 148 -17.35 5.66 3.92
N ILE A 149 -16.54 6.70 4.16
CA ILE A 149 -16.81 8.03 3.59
C ILE A 149 -16.76 7.98 2.06
N ASN A 150 -15.78 7.30 1.46
CA ASN A 150 -15.66 7.20 0.00
C ASN A 150 -16.82 6.39 -0.62
N GLU A 151 -17.31 5.34 0.05
CA GLU A 151 -18.48 4.61 -0.41
C GLU A 151 -19.74 5.49 -0.38
N LEU A 152 -19.93 6.30 0.66
CA LEU A 152 -21.04 7.22 0.78
C LEU A 152 -20.98 8.33 -0.27
N ILE A 153 -19.78 8.87 -0.56
CA ILE A 153 -19.55 9.85 -1.63
C ILE A 153 -19.90 9.24 -2.99
N LYS A 154 -19.35 8.07 -3.32
CA LYS A 154 -19.61 7.37 -4.59
C LYS A 154 -21.10 7.09 -4.82
N THR A 155 -21.87 6.86 -3.76
CA THR A 155 -23.31 6.63 -3.83
C THR A 155 -24.16 7.90 -3.78
N GLY A 156 -23.54 9.09 -3.71
CA GLY A 156 -24.23 10.39 -3.64
C GLY A 156 -25.04 10.57 -2.35
N ARG A 157 -24.70 9.91 -1.28
CA ARG A 157 -25.41 9.93 0.00
C ARG A 157 -24.99 11.03 0.96
N LEU A 158 -23.94 11.79 0.62
CA LEU A 158 -23.43 12.88 1.42
C LEU A 158 -23.35 14.17 0.60
N THR A 159 -23.71 15.29 1.22
CA THR A 159 -23.47 16.63 0.72
C THR A 159 -22.02 17.05 1.04
N ASP A 160 -21.49 18.10 0.39
CA ASP A 160 -20.14 18.61 0.66
C ASP A 160 -19.96 19.03 2.12
N GLU A 161 -21.01 19.55 2.77
CA GLU A 161 -20.99 19.94 4.18
C GLU A 161 -20.91 18.71 5.10
N GLU A 162 -21.65 17.65 4.80
CA GLU A 162 -21.59 16.38 5.53
C GLU A 162 -20.25 15.68 5.37
N ILE A 163 -19.64 15.73 4.18
CA ILE A 163 -18.30 15.21 3.90
C ILE A 163 -17.27 15.95 4.75
N ALA A 164 -17.32 17.29 4.80
CA ALA A 164 -16.38 18.10 5.59
C ALA A 164 -16.43 17.76 7.08
N ASN A 165 -17.64 17.51 7.62
CA ASN A 165 -17.90 17.25 9.04
C ASN A 165 -18.01 15.77 9.40
N PHE A 166 -17.70 14.83 8.48
CA PHE A 166 -17.84 13.40 8.72
C PHE A 166 -16.89 12.91 9.81
N GLN A 167 -17.45 12.36 10.90
CA GLN A 167 -16.68 12.00 12.09
C GLN A 167 -15.93 10.64 11.96
N HIS A 168 -16.32 9.80 11.00
CA HIS A 168 -15.84 8.42 10.86
C HIS A 168 -14.99 8.25 9.58
N LYS A 169 -14.06 9.20 9.32
CA LYS A 169 -13.23 9.19 8.11
C LYS A 169 -12.30 7.98 8.03
N ASN A 170 -11.89 7.44 9.19
CA ASN A 170 -10.92 6.34 9.31
C ASN A 170 -11.59 4.95 9.37
N ILE A 171 -12.88 4.82 9.05
CA ILE A 171 -13.51 3.49 8.96
C ILE A 171 -13.19 2.92 7.59
N ILE A 172 -12.32 1.91 7.57
CA ILE A 172 -12.01 1.14 6.36
C ILE A 172 -13.07 0.05 6.15
N THR A 173 -13.43 -0.17 4.89
CA THR A 173 -14.47 -1.15 4.50
C THR A 173 -13.87 -2.43 3.94
N ARG A 174 -12.57 -2.42 3.58
CA ARG A 174 -11.85 -3.59 3.08
C ARG A 174 -10.44 -3.64 3.67
N ALA A 175 -10.05 -4.85 4.12
CA ALA A 175 -8.69 -5.15 4.58
C ALA A 175 -8.41 -6.65 4.44
N LEU A 176 -7.13 -7.02 4.37
CA LEU A 176 -6.72 -8.42 4.41
C LEU A 176 -6.93 -9.00 5.80
N GLY A 177 -7.32 -10.25 5.87
CA GLY A 177 -7.59 -10.97 7.11
C GLY A 177 -9.03 -10.87 7.60
N MET A 178 -9.86 -9.95 7.06
CA MET A 178 -11.21 -9.68 7.55
C MET A 178 -12.32 -10.44 6.80
N ALA A 179 -12.08 -10.84 5.56
CA ALA A 179 -13.06 -11.54 4.72
C ALA A 179 -12.51 -12.85 4.14
N ASP A 180 -13.40 -13.73 3.67
CA ASP A 180 -13.03 -15.01 3.07
C ASP A 180 -12.19 -14.83 1.79
N ALA A 181 -12.47 -13.80 1.02
CA ALA A 181 -11.71 -13.42 -0.16
C ALA A 181 -11.31 -11.95 -0.07
N ALA A 182 -10.06 -11.67 -0.38
CA ALA A 182 -9.59 -10.28 -0.53
C ALA A 182 -9.99 -9.76 -1.91
N GLU A 183 -10.77 -8.69 -1.92
CA GLU A 183 -11.07 -7.94 -3.12
C GLU A 183 -10.07 -6.80 -3.26
N ILE A 184 -9.17 -6.89 -4.24
CA ILE A 184 -8.26 -5.82 -4.59
C ILE A 184 -8.77 -5.05 -5.79
N ASP A 185 -8.58 -3.74 -5.77
CA ASP A 185 -8.72 -2.90 -6.95
C ASP A 185 -7.36 -2.76 -7.63
N LEU A 186 -7.38 -2.61 -8.96
CA LEU A 186 -6.18 -2.47 -9.79
C LEU A 186 -6.28 -1.25 -10.67
N ASN A 187 -5.18 -0.53 -10.84
CA ASN A 187 -5.04 0.57 -11.78
C ASN A 187 -3.64 0.54 -12.39
N ALA A 188 -3.48 0.96 -13.65
CA ALA A 188 -2.20 0.87 -14.31
C ALA A 188 -1.90 2.11 -15.16
N PHE A 189 -0.61 2.47 -15.21
CA PHE A 189 -0.10 3.63 -15.94
C PHE A 189 1.08 3.22 -16.82
N ASP A 190 1.15 3.78 -18.02
CA ASP A 190 2.36 3.71 -18.81
C ASP A 190 3.34 4.76 -18.32
N LEU A 191 4.55 4.32 -17.98
CA LEU A 191 5.60 5.16 -17.37
C LEU A 191 6.38 5.94 -18.41
N GLU A 192 6.74 7.16 -18.05
CA GLU A 192 7.70 8.02 -18.75
C GLU A 192 8.99 8.12 -17.93
N SER A 193 10.13 8.39 -18.58
CA SER A 193 11.40 8.58 -17.87
C SER A 193 11.31 9.71 -16.85
N GLY A 194 11.69 9.44 -15.61
CA GLY A 194 11.61 10.35 -14.47
C GLY A 194 10.35 10.22 -13.64
N ASP A 195 9.38 9.38 -14.02
CA ASP A 195 8.22 9.09 -13.19
C ASP A 195 8.62 8.42 -11.87
N ILE A 196 7.91 8.78 -10.80
CA ILE A 196 8.05 8.15 -9.48
C ILE A 196 6.69 7.60 -9.07
N CYS A 197 6.63 6.30 -8.84
CA CYS A 197 5.51 5.66 -8.14
C CYS A 197 5.76 5.76 -6.63
N LEU A 198 4.78 6.23 -5.88
CA LEU A 198 4.77 6.27 -4.42
C LEU A 198 3.64 5.36 -3.91
N VAL A 199 3.93 4.53 -2.93
CA VAL A 199 2.92 3.84 -2.11
C VAL A 199 3.19 4.15 -0.63
N CYS A 200 2.14 4.41 0.16
CA CYS A 200 2.26 4.84 1.55
C CYS A 200 1.03 4.49 2.39
N CYS A 201 1.22 4.42 3.71
CA CYS A 201 0.12 4.34 4.67
C CYS A 201 -0.56 5.70 4.89
N ASP A 202 -1.65 5.71 5.67
CA ASP A 202 -2.41 6.92 6.00
C ASP A 202 -1.65 7.86 6.96
N GLY A 203 -0.68 7.35 7.73
CA GLY A 203 0.18 8.17 8.58
C GLY A 203 1.03 9.18 7.82
N LEU A 204 1.33 8.95 6.52
CA LEU A 204 1.92 9.97 5.68
C LEU A 204 0.86 11.00 5.24
N THR A 205 -0.22 10.54 4.61
CA THR A 205 -1.21 11.41 3.96
C THR A 205 -2.11 12.14 4.94
N GLY A 206 -2.21 11.65 6.17
CA GLY A 206 -2.85 12.35 7.29
C GLY A 206 -2.04 13.54 7.81
N MET A 207 -0.72 13.55 7.58
CA MET A 207 0.20 14.57 8.09
C MET A 207 0.80 15.48 7.00
N VAL A 208 0.91 15.00 5.76
CA VAL A 208 1.53 15.73 4.64
C VAL A 208 0.55 15.82 3.48
N THR A 209 0.31 17.03 3.01
CA THR A 209 -0.60 17.26 1.87
C THR A 209 -0.01 16.75 0.56
N ASP A 210 -0.86 16.35 -0.39
CA ASP A 210 -0.44 15.89 -1.72
C ASP A 210 0.46 16.90 -2.43
N GLN A 211 0.17 18.21 -2.28
CA GLN A 211 1.00 19.28 -2.83
C GLN A 211 2.41 19.27 -2.22
N ARG A 212 2.53 19.04 -0.91
CA ARG A 212 3.82 19.00 -0.22
C ARG A 212 4.60 17.73 -0.57
N ILE A 213 3.92 16.59 -0.70
CA ILE A 213 4.52 15.36 -1.20
C ILE A 213 5.13 15.59 -2.60
N ALA A 214 4.36 16.20 -3.52
CA ALA A 214 4.83 16.52 -4.87
C ALA A 214 6.08 17.42 -4.87
N GLN A 215 6.13 18.41 -3.98
CA GLN A 215 7.27 19.31 -3.82
C GLN A 215 8.52 18.56 -3.32
N ILE A 216 8.38 17.70 -2.31
CA ILE A 216 9.50 16.91 -1.76
C ILE A 216 10.09 16.02 -2.86
N LEU A 217 9.25 15.35 -3.65
CA LEU A 217 9.69 14.50 -4.76
C LEU A 217 10.36 15.30 -5.89
N ALA A 218 9.99 16.58 -6.09
CA ALA A 218 10.60 17.46 -7.05
C ALA A 218 11.97 18.02 -6.57
N GLU A 219 12.07 18.34 -5.26
CA GLU A 219 13.26 18.95 -4.66
C GLU A 219 14.39 17.95 -4.46
N GLU A 220 14.06 16.67 -4.17
CA GLU A 220 15.02 15.67 -3.76
C GLU A 220 15.31 14.67 -4.90
N SER A 221 16.54 14.74 -5.40
CA SER A 221 16.96 13.85 -6.50
C SER A 221 17.35 12.44 -6.05
N ASP A 222 17.77 12.28 -4.80
CA ASP A 222 18.07 11.00 -4.17
C ASP A 222 16.79 10.39 -3.62
N LEU A 223 16.43 9.20 -4.11
CA LEU A 223 15.15 8.60 -3.78
C LEU A 223 15.06 8.17 -2.32
N GLN A 224 16.18 7.72 -1.72
CA GLN A 224 16.21 7.39 -0.29
C GLN A 224 16.03 8.63 0.58
N LYS A 225 16.71 9.72 0.24
CA LYS A 225 16.54 10.99 0.95
C LYS A 225 15.13 11.56 0.79
N ALA A 226 14.50 11.35 -0.37
CA ALA A 226 13.12 11.73 -0.57
C ALA A 226 12.18 10.98 0.39
N SER A 227 12.35 9.65 0.53
CA SER A 227 11.56 8.86 1.48
C SER A 227 11.82 9.28 2.93
N ASP A 228 13.08 9.49 3.32
CA ASP A 228 13.44 9.95 4.67
C ASP A 228 12.84 11.33 4.98
N LYS A 229 12.81 12.24 4.00
CA LYS A 229 12.24 13.58 4.12
C LYS A 229 10.72 13.55 4.27
N LEU A 230 10.03 12.66 3.55
CA LEU A 230 8.59 12.43 3.72
C LEU A 230 8.26 11.98 5.14
N ILE A 231 8.98 11.00 5.68
CA ILE A 231 8.86 10.54 7.07
C ILE A 231 9.12 11.69 8.05
N ALA A 232 10.21 12.42 7.86
CA ALA A 232 10.58 13.52 8.75
C ALA A 232 9.53 14.63 8.76
N GLU A 233 8.97 14.99 7.61
CA GLU A 233 7.90 15.99 7.49
C GLU A 233 6.63 15.55 8.21
N ALA A 234 6.20 14.29 8.01
CA ALA A 234 5.03 13.72 8.72
C ALA A 234 5.23 13.74 10.23
N ASN A 235 6.43 13.38 10.70
CA ASN A 235 6.79 13.44 12.12
C ASN A 235 6.79 14.88 12.67
N GLN A 236 7.24 15.87 11.90
CA GLN A 236 7.22 17.28 12.28
C GLN A 236 5.79 17.82 12.40
N ASN A 237 4.88 17.34 11.56
CA ASN A 237 3.48 17.72 11.55
C ASN A 237 2.64 16.98 12.61
N GLY A 238 3.28 16.17 13.46
CA GLY A 238 2.65 15.53 14.61
C GLY A 238 2.96 14.06 14.78
N GLY A 239 3.22 13.32 13.69
CA GLY A 239 3.54 11.89 13.72
C GLY A 239 2.55 11.07 14.53
N VAL A 240 1.25 11.27 14.27
CA VAL A 240 0.17 10.71 15.10
C VAL A 240 -0.02 9.21 14.91
N ASP A 241 0.52 8.67 13.80
CA ASP A 241 0.49 7.25 13.47
C ASP A 241 1.84 6.75 13.01
N ASN A 242 1.95 5.44 12.75
CA ASN A 242 3.06 4.84 12.02
C ASN A 242 3.13 5.46 10.62
N ILE A 243 4.32 5.64 10.07
CA ILE A 243 4.54 6.32 8.81
C ILE A 243 5.42 5.45 7.94
N THR A 244 4.88 4.99 6.82
CA THR A 244 5.60 4.09 5.91
C THR A 244 5.41 4.53 4.46
N VAL A 245 6.53 4.58 3.73
CA VAL A 245 6.57 4.96 2.31
C VAL A 245 7.47 4.03 1.52
N ALA A 246 7.11 3.76 0.28
CA ALA A 246 7.99 3.16 -0.71
C ALA A 246 7.90 3.93 -2.03
N LEU A 247 9.04 4.11 -2.66
CA LEU A 247 9.22 4.85 -3.90
C LEU A 247 9.85 3.94 -4.97
N ALA A 248 9.37 4.06 -6.21
CA ALA A 248 9.95 3.41 -7.37
C ALA A 248 10.10 4.45 -8.50
N ARG A 249 11.34 4.81 -8.89
CA ARG A 249 11.64 5.74 -9.98
C ARG A 249 11.95 4.96 -11.25
N TYR A 250 11.24 5.29 -12.32
CA TYR A 250 11.52 4.77 -13.65
C TYR A 250 12.49 5.70 -14.42
N THR A 251 13.60 5.14 -14.91
CA THR A 251 14.56 5.84 -15.75
C THR A 251 14.74 5.05 -17.06
N ALA A 252 14.23 5.57 -18.16
CA ALA A 252 14.39 4.96 -19.49
C ALA A 252 15.68 5.37 -20.16
#